data_73c4f8f0591551163941c64cf9ced5b9
#
_entry.id   73c4f8f0591551163941c64cf9ced5b9
#
_cell.length_a   1.000
_cell.length_b   1.000
_cell.length_c   1.000
_cell.angle_alpha   90.00
_cell.angle_beta   90.00
_cell.angle_gamma   90.00
#
_symmetry.space_group_name_H-M   'P 1'
#
loop_
_entity.id
_entity.type
_entity.pdbx_description
1 polymer ?
#
loop_
_entity_poly.entity_id
_entity_poly.type
_entity_poly.pdbx_seq_one_letter_code
_entity_poly.pdbx_strand_id
1 'polypeptide(L)'
;MKRWLWVWGPVVAHMAIIFAISSLHEAPLPPNVTDHQGHSLGYAILSVLFIRALAGASWSGLRWFWGPISVGLSVVYGMSDEFHQMFVAGRTAAWDDVQADFYGAVIGAALVGILYIINRLWPTKT
;
A
#
# COMPACT_ATOMS: atom_id res chain seq x y z
N MET A 1 6.99 -10.62 20.77
CA MET A 1 5.57 -10.26 20.46
C MET A 1 5.40 -8.76 20.21
N LYS A 2 5.78 -7.86 21.14
CA LYS A 2 5.61 -6.39 20.99
C LYS A 2 6.29 -5.80 19.73
N ARG A 3 7.52 -6.24 19.40
CA ARG A 3 8.26 -5.75 18.21
C ARG A 3 7.58 -6.16 16.90
N TRP A 4 7.06 -7.38 16.81
CA TRP A 4 6.35 -7.85 15.62
C TRP A 4 5.08 -7.02 15.35
N LEU A 5 4.30 -6.75 16.38
CA LEU A 5 3.11 -5.90 16.30
C LEU A 5 3.45 -4.47 15.87
N TRP A 6 4.58 -3.92 16.34
CA TRP A 6 5.04 -2.59 15.92
C TRP A 6 5.45 -2.55 14.44
N VAL A 7 6.07 -3.61 13.97
CA VAL A 7 6.58 -3.70 12.59
C VAL A 7 5.45 -3.99 11.61
N TRP A 8 4.67 -5.05 11.85
CA TRP A 8 3.66 -5.55 10.91
C TRP A 8 2.22 -5.12 11.23
N GLY A 9 1.95 -4.69 12.45
CA GLY A 9 0.62 -4.24 12.86
C GLY A 9 0.01 -3.19 11.93
N PRO A 10 0.73 -2.11 11.54
CA PRO A 10 0.22 -1.13 10.60
C PRO A 10 -0.13 -1.70 9.22
N VAL A 11 0.65 -2.67 8.71
CA VAL A 11 0.35 -3.36 7.44
C VAL A 11 -0.97 -4.11 7.57
N VAL A 12 -1.11 -4.95 8.57
CA VAL A 12 -2.32 -5.77 8.80
C VAL A 12 -3.55 -4.88 9.02
N ALA A 13 -3.40 -3.82 9.82
CA ALA A 13 -4.49 -2.87 10.07
C ALA A 13 -4.94 -2.18 8.77
N HIS A 14 -3.99 -1.74 7.93
CA HIS A 14 -4.32 -1.10 6.67
C HIS A 14 -4.95 -2.07 5.66
N MET A 15 -4.45 -3.30 5.56
CA MET A 15 -5.08 -4.36 4.77
C MET A 15 -6.51 -4.63 5.22
N ALA A 16 -6.77 -4.66 6.53
CA ALA A 16 -8.12 -4.82 7.07
C ALA A 16 -9.03 -3.63 6.72
N ILE A 17 -8.51 -2.40 6.70
CA ILE A 17 -9.25 -1.22 6.27
C ILE A 17 -9.61 -1.32 4.78
N ILE A 18 -8.66 -1.67 3.91
CA ILE A 18 -8.94 -1.89 2.48
C ILE A 18 -10.04 -2.94 2.33
N PHE A 19 -9.90 -4.10 2.97
CA PHE A 19 -10.89 -5.18 2.92
C PHE A 19 -12.29 -4.72 3.39
N ALA A 20 -12.35 -3.94 4.47
CA ALA A 20 -13.62 -3.42 4.98
C ALA A 20 -14.27 -2.45 3.99
N ILE A 21 -13.50 -1.54 3.36
CA ILE A 21 -14.00 -0.61 2.36
C ILE A 21 -14.44 -1.34 1.09
N SER A 22 -13.66 -2.30 0.61
CA SER A 22 -13.97 -3.08 -0.59
C SER A 22 -15.19 -4.00 -0.41
N SER A 23 -15.53 -4.31 0.83
CA SER A 23 -16.74 -5.06 1.18
C SER A 23 -18.03 -4.23 1.15
N LEU A 24 -17.94 -2.91 1.02
CA LEU A 24 -19.07 -2.02 0.90
C LEU A 24 -19.59 -1.98 -0.54
N HIS A 25 -20.90 -1.83 -0.71
CA HIS A 25 -21.53 -1.63 -2.03
C HIS A 25 -20.97 -0.41 -2.76
N GLU A 26 -20.74 0.68 -2.02
CA GLU A 26 -20.10 1.91 -2.51
C GLU A 26 -19.00 2.32 -1.53
N ALA A 27 -17.83 2.69 -2.07
CA ALA A 27 -16.76 3.21 -1.25
C ALA A 27 -17.11 4.61 -0.70
N PRO A 28 -16.86 4.90 0.58
CA PRO A 28 -17.15 6.21 1.18
C PRO A 28 -16.07 7.22 0.77
N LEU A 29 -16.02 7.58 -0.50
CA LEU A 29 -15.03 8.50 -1.05
C LEU A 29 -15.51 9.97 -0.90
N PRO A 30 -14.57 10.92 -0.72
CA PRO A 30 -14.89 12.33 -0.76
C PRO A 30 -15.49 12.75 -2.11
N PRO A 31 -16.29 13.83 -2.18
CA PRO A 31 -16.76 14.38 -3.43
C PRO A 31 -15.59 14.64 -4.41
N ASN A 32 -15.76 14.30 -5.67
CA ASN A 32 -14.77 14.44 -6.75
C ASN A 32 -13.55 13.49 -6.67
N VAL A 33 -13.53 12.51 -5.77
CA VAL A 33 -12.55 11.43 -5.77
C VAL A 33 -13.14 10.22 -6.48
N THR A 34 -12.47 9.74 -7.52
CA THR A 34 -12.89 8.53 -8.25
C THR A 34 -12.48 7.27 -7.51
N ASP A 35 -13.13 6.15 -7.80
CA ASP A 35 -12.80 4.85 -7.23
C ASP A 35 -11.32 4.49 -7.51
N HIS A 36 -10.85 4.65 -8.74
CA HIS A 36 -9.44 4.45 -9.10
C HIS A 36 -8.45 5.31 -8.30
N GLN A 37 -8.82 6.55 -7.97
CA GLN A 37 -7.99 7.40 -7.12
C GLN A 37 -7.95 6.88 -5.67
N GLY A 38 -9.08 6.36 -5.19
CA GLY A 38 -9.16 5.69 -3.89
C GLY A 38 -8.27 4.46 -3.83
N HIS A 39 -8.33 3.60 -4.85
CA HIS A 39 -7.44 2.45 -5.01
C HIS A 39 -5.97 2.88 -5.03
N SER A 40 -5.59 3.79 -5.91
CA SER A 40 -4.21 4.27 -6.01
C SER A 40 -3.68 4.81 -4.68
N LEU A 41 -4.46 5.59 -3.94
CA LEU A 41 -4.06 6.12 -2.64
C LEU A 41 -3.91 5.02 -1.59
N GLY A 42 -4.88 4.11 -1.50
CA GLY A 42 -4.85 2.99 -0.57
C GLY A 42 -3.63 2.11 -0.75
N TYR A 43 -3.30 1.80 -2.01
CA TYR A 43 -2.16 0.93 -2.33
C TYR A 43 -0.81 1.66 -2.32
N ALA A 44 -0.77 2.99 -2.51
CA ALA A 44 0.42 3.79 -2.22
C ALA A 44 0.80 3.71 -0.74
N ILE A 45 -0.17 3.88 0.14
CA ILE A 45 0.03 3.74 1.59
C ILE A 45 0.45 2.30 1.95
N LEU A 46 -0.21 1.29 1.37
CA LEU A 46 0.12 -0.12 1.61
C LEU A 46 1.57 -0.44 1.23
N SER A 47 2.02 0.04 0.07
CA SER A 47 3.41 -0.15 -0.39
C SER A 47 4.43 0.49 0.57
N VAL A 48 4.17 1.71 1.03
CA VAL A 48 5.01 2.38 2.04
C VAL A 48 5.07 1.57 3.34
N LEU A 49 3.92 1.05 3.80
CA LEU A 49 3.84 0.23 5.01
C LEU A 49 4.58 -1.10 4.85
N PHE A 50 4.50 -1.75 3.68
CA PHE A 50 5.29 -2.94 3.40
C PHE A 50 6.80 -2.64 3.42
N ILE A 51 7.26 -1.55 2.78
CA ILE A 51 8.68 -1.16 2.82
C ILE A 51 9.12 -0.93 4.26
N ARG A 52 8.33 -0.20 5.05
CA ARG A 52 8.61 0.03 6.47
C ARG A 52 8.73 -1.29 7.24
N ALA A 53 7.83 -2.22 7.02
CA ALA A 53 7.84 -3.52 7.72
C ALA A 53 9.03 -4.37 7.30
N LEU A 54 9.32 -4.47 6.00
CA LEU A 54 10.46 -5.22 5.46
C LEU A 54 11.80 -4.66 5.92
N ALA A 55 11.88 -3.33 6.11
CA ALA A 55 13.04 -2.66 6.69
C ALA A 55 13.12 -2.78 8.23
N GLY A 56 12.22 -3.54 8.86
CA GLY A 56 12.17 -3.70 10.31
C GLY A 56 11.85 -2.41 11.08
N ALA A 57 11.08 -1.51 10.44
CA ALA A 57 10.71 -0.19 10.94
C ALA A 57 11.93 0.71 11.28
N SER A 58 13.03 0.57 10.52
CA SER A 58 14.27 1.30 10.71
C SER A 58 14.86 1.77 9.38
N TRP A 59 15.40 2.99 9.34
CA TRP A 59 16.12 3.51 8.18
C TRP A 59 17.36 2.69 7.84
N SER A 60 18.05 2.15 8.85
CA SER A 60 19.24 1.29 8.64
C SER A 60 18.90 -0.05 7.99
N GLY A 61 17.67 -0.51 8.10
CA GLY A 61 17.16 -1.73 7.46
C GLY A 61 16.69 -1.51 6.02
N LEU A 62 16.61 -0.26 5.57
CA LEU A 62 16.11 0.05 4.24
C LEU A 62 17.09 -0.41 3.15
N ARG A 63 16.59 -1.14 2.15
CA ARG A 63 17.33 -1.63 0.99
C ARG A 63 16.56 -1.29 -0.27
N TRP A 64 17.26 -1.05 -1.37
CA TRP A 64 16.66 -0.68 -2.66
C TRP A 64 15.63 -1.71 -3.17
N PHE A 65 15.85 -2.99 -2.90
CA PHE A 65 14.97 -4.07 -3.37
C PHE A 65 13.66 -4.20 -2.57
N TRP A 66 13.52 -3.54 -1.43
CA TRP A 66 12.23 -3.50 -0.71
C TRP A 66 11.14 -2.76 -1.48
N GLY A 67 11.51 -1.78 -2.32
CA GLY A 67 10.58 -1.10 -3.22
C GLY A 67 9.87 -2.07 -4.17
N PRO A 68 10.58 -2.74 -5.09
CA PRO A 68 10.00 -3.73 -5.99
C PRO A 68 9.23 -4.85 -5.28
N ILE A 69 9.73 -5.34 -4.14
CA ILE A 69 9.05 -6.38 -3.36
C ILE A 69 7.72 -5.85 -2.80
N SER A 70 7.70 -4.64 -2.26
CA SER A 70 6.46 -4.04 -1.73
C SER A 70 5.41 -3.82 -2.81
N VAL A 71 5.83 -3.41 -4.02
CA VAL A 71 4.92 -3.28 -5.17
C VAL A 71 4.33 -4.65 -5.51
N GLY A 72 5.15 -5.70 -5.61
CA GLY A 72 4.68 -7.06 -5.87
C GLY A 72 3.68 -7.55 -4.82
N LEU A 73 3.96 -7.35 -3.53
CA LEU A 73 3.05 -7.72 -2.43
C LEU A 73 1.75 -6.93 -2.49
N SER A 74 1.81 -5.63 -2.80
CA SER A 74 0.63 -4.78 -2.93
C SER A 74 -0.25 -5.24 -4.09
N VAL A 75 0.32 -5.55 -5.25
CA VAL A 75 -0.43 -6.05 -6.42
C VAL A 75 -1.08 -7.41 -6.12
N VAL A 76 -0.36 -8.34 -5.48
CA VAL A 76 -0.93 -9.63 -5.08
C VAL A 76 -2.12 -9.43 -4.13
N TYR A 77 -2.01 -8.50 -3.20
CA TYR A 77 -3.14 -8.17 -2.31
C TYR A 77 -4.29 -7.53 -3.09
N GLY A 78 -4.01 -6.59 -4.03
CA GLY A 78 -5.01 -5.99 -4.91
C GLY A 78 -5.77 -7.03 -5.74
N MET A 79 -5.07 -8.00 -6.33
CA MET A 79 -5.70 -9.10 -7.03
C MET A 79 -6.61 -9.93 -6.12
N SER A 80 -6.21 -10.18 -4.87
CA SER A 80 -7.04 -10.88 -3.89
C SER A 80 -8.26 -10.07 -3.46
N ASP A 81 -8.12 -8.75 -3.39
CA ASP A 81 -9.22 -7.83 -3.09
C ASP A 81 -10.24 -7.80 -4.23
N GLU A 82 -9.78 -7.69 -5.49
CA GLU A 82 -10.64 -7.78 -6.67
C GLU A 82 -11.37 -9.13 -6.75
N PHE A 83 -10.69 -10.22 -6.44
CA PHE A 83 -11.33 -11.53 -6.35
C PHE A 83 -12.44 -11.54 -5.26
N HIS A 84 -12.18 -10.92 -4.11
CA HIS A 84 -13.19 -10.77 -3.06
C HIS A 84 -14.39 -9.93 -3.54
N GLN A 85 -14.16 -8.84 -4.27
CA GLN A 85 -15.22 -7.95 -4.77
C GLN A 85 -16.18 -8.65 -5.73
N MET A 86 -15.78 -9.73 -6.42
CA MET A 86 -16.68 -10.55 -7.23
C MET A 86 -17.86 -11.15 -6.44
N PHE A 87 -17.72 -11.27 -5.13
CA PHE A 87 -18.74 -11.82 -4.22
C PHE A 87 -19.52 -10.74 -3.47
N VAL A 88 -19.18 -9.46 -3.67
CA VAL A 88 -19.85 -8.33 -3.02
C VAL A 88 -20.98 -7.81 -3.92
N ALA A 89 -22.20 -7.77 -3.39
CA ALA A 89 -23.35 -7.26 -4.14
C ALA A 89 -23.14 -5.81 -4.60
N GLY A 90 -23.35 -5.56 -5.90
CA GLY A 90 -23.19 -4.23 -6.50
C GLY A 90 -21.75 -3.84 -6.84
N ARG A 91 -20.77 -4.73 -6.59
CA ARG A 91 -19.39 -4.55 -7.05
C ARG A 91 -19.11 -5.42 -8.28
N THR A 92 -18.22 -4.94 -9.12
CA THR A 92 -17.66 -5.69 -10.26
C THR A 92 -16.15 -5.64 -10.17
N ALA A 93 -15.51 -6.80 -10.19
CA ALA A 93 -14.06 -6.85 -10.28
C ALA A 93 -13.61 -6.25 -11.62
N ALA A 94 -12.67 -5.32 -11.57
CA ALA A 94 -12.20 -4.61 -12.73
C ALA A 94 -10.66 -4.67 -12.83
N TRP A 95 -10.16 -5.04 -13.99
CA TRP A 95 -8.72 -5.02 -14.25
C TRP A 95 -8.10 -3.63 -14.08
N ASP A 96 -8.89 -2.59 -14.37
CA ASP A 96 -8.48 -1.20 -14.20
C ASP A 96 -8.18 -0.84 -12.75
N ASP A 97 -8.86 -1.48 -11.79
CA ASP A 97 -8.62 -1.29 -10.36
C ASP A 97 -7.28 -1.92 -9.94
N VAL A 98 -6.95 -3.10 -10.46
CA VAL A 98 -5.63 -3.72 -10.27
C VAL A 98 -4.51 -2.84 -10.86
N GLN A 99 -4.76 -2.18 -11.99
CA GLN A 99 -3.79 -1.23 -12.55
C GLN A 99 -3.65 0.01 -11.65
N ALA A 100 -4.75 0.53 -11.10
CA ALA A 100 -4.72 1.65 -10.16
C ALA A 100 -3.94 1.29 -8.88
N ASP A 101 -4.10 0.07 -8.37
CA ASP A 101 -3.34 -0.48 -7.25
C ASP A 101 -1.85 -0.53 -7.55
N PHE A 102 -1.48 -1.03 -8.73
CA PHE A 102 -0.08 -1.07 -9.19
C PHE A 102 0.53 0.32 -9.26
N TYR A 103 -0.13 1.28 -9.91
CA TYR A 103 0.38 2.65 -10.01
C TYR A 103 0.50 3.31 -8.64
N GLY A 104 -0.48 3.12 -7.78
CA GLY A 104 -0.42 3.59 -6.40
C GLY A 104 0.78 3.02 -5.64
N ALA A 105 0.97 1.70 -5.71
CA ALA A 105 2.09 1.03 -5.07
C ALA A 105 3.45 1.51 -5.58
N VAL A 106 3.58 1.73 -6.90
CA VAL A 106 4.80 2.30 -7.51
C VAL A 106 5.08 3.71 -7.01
N ILE A 107 4.05 4.56 -6.93
CA ILE A 107 4.18 5.92 -6.40
C ILE A 107 4.64 5.89 -4.94
N GLY A 108 4.03 5.06 -4.10
CA GLY A 108 4.42 4.89 -2.70
C GLY A 108 5.88 4.43 -2.55
N ALA A 109 6.29 3.44 -3.32
CA ALA A 109 7.66 2.95 -3.34
C ALA A 109 8.67 4.00 -3.83
N ALA A 110 8.32 4.77 -4.87
CA ALA A 110 9.15 5.84 -5.41
C ALA A 110 9.36 6.96 -4.39
N LEU A 111 8.31 7.37 -3.68
CA LEU A 111 8.41 8.38 -2.62
C LEU A 111 9.38 7.95 -1.51
N VAL A 112 9.30 6.70 -1.05
CA VAL A 112 10.25 6.17 -0.06
C VAL A 112 11.67 6.14 -0.63
N GLY A 113 11.83 5.74 -1.90
CA GLY A 113 13.12 5.74 -2.59
C GLY A 113 13.76 7.13 -2.66
N ILE A 114 12.98 8.15 -3.01
CA ILE A 114 13.43 9.55 -3.04
C ILE A 114 13.86 10.01 -1.65
N LEU A 115 13.06 9.76 -0.62
CA LEU A 115 13.39 10.12 0.76
C LEU A 115 14.66 9.40 1.24
N TYR A 116 14.85 8.15 0.85
CA TYR A 116 16.07 7.39 1.15
C TYR A 116 17.31 8.02 0.51
N ILE A 117 17.23 8.41 -0.76
CA ILE A 117 18.32 9.08 -1.47
C ILE A 117 18.64 10.43 -0.83
N ILE A 118 17.62 11.24 -0.54
CA ILE A 118 17.80 12.54 0.12
C ILE A 118 18.48 12.37 1.48
N ASN A 119 18.03 11.44 2.30
CA ASN A 119 18.62 11.18 3.61
C ASN A 119 20.07 10.68 3.52
N ARG A 120 20.44 10.01 2.43
CA ARG A 120 21.78 9.52 2.19
C ARG A 120 22.74 10.62 1.70
N LEU A 121 22.21 11.54 0.88
CA LEU A 121 22.97 12.68 0.35
C LEU A 121 23.08 13.83 1.36
N TRP A 122 22.08 13.98 2.24
CA TRP A 122 22.00 15.00 3.28
C TRP A 122 21.72 14.39 4.65
N PRO A 123 22.69 13.67 5.24
CA PRO A 123 22.48 13.10 6.57
C PRO A 123 22.26 14.23 7.58
N THR A 124 21.07 14.27 8.18
CA THR A 124 20.80 15.17 9.31
C THR A 124 21.77 14.80 10.43
N LYS A 125 22.66 15.73 10.76
CA LYS A 125 23.55 15.59 11.91
C LYS A 125 22.66 15.59 13.17
N THR A 126 22.43 14.40 13.74
CA THR A 126 21.96 14.21 15.11
C THR A 126 23.15 14.03 16.02
#